data_5b874825c638ae4150ac1ad64ccb6e79
#
_entry.id   5b874825c638ae4150ac1ad64ccb6e79
#
_cell.length_a   1.000
_cell.length_b   1.000
_cell.length_c   1.000
_cell.angle_alpha   90.00
_cell.angle_beta   90.00
_cell.angle_gamma   90.00
#
_symmetry.space_group_name_H-M   'P 1'
#
loop_
_entity.id
_entity.type
_entity.pdbx_description
1 polymer ?
#
loop_
_entity_poly.entity_id
_entity_poly.type
_entity_poly.pdbx_seq_one_letter_code
_entity_poly.pdbx_strand_id
1 'polypeptide(L)'
;MKFFLGACLLGCLMTFSGVALSEHPEFPFANSTQEHRFLELTKELRCLVCQNQSLADSKAGLADDLRKEVFRLLQQGASDQTIVDFLVQRYGEFVRYKPQIKPATYALWYGPAALLLLGALALFILIRRRAKTAVIAPCGPQAEQVRRLLDQD
;
A
#
# COMPACT_ATOMS: atom_id res chain seq x y z
N MET A 1 -7.37 -45.87 -11.60
CA MET A 1 -6.36 -44.81 -11.41
C MET A 1 -6.97 -43.39 -11.25
N LYS A 2 -8.07 -43.06 -11.92
CA LYS A 2 -8.72 -41.72 -11.78
C LYS A 2 -9.44 -41.51 -10.43
N PHE A 3 -9.95 -42.54 -9.78
CA PHE A 3 -10.61 -42.45 -8.47
C PHE A 3 -9.63 -42.21 -7.31
N PHE A 4 -8.40 -42.68 -7.40
CA PHE A 4 -7.36 -42.45 -6.38
C PHE A 4 -6.81 -41.02 -6.39
N LEU A 5 -6.74 -40.37 -7.55
CA LEU A 5 -6.32 -38.99 -7.66
C LEU A 5 -7.36 -38.01 -7.04
N GLY A 6 -8.64 -38.30 -7.19
CA GLY A 6 -9.73 -37.49 -6.61
C GLY A 6 -9.79 -37.57 -5.09
N ALA A 7 -9.55 -38.74 -4.53
CA ALA A 7 -9.52 -38.95 -3.07
C ALA A 7 -8.32 -38.26 -2.40
N CYS A 8 -7.16 -38.22 -3.06
CA CYS A 8 -5.97 -37.53 -2.55
C CYS A 8 -6.13 -35.99 -2.57
N LEU A 9 -6.81 -35.45 -3.61
CA LEU A 9 -7.08 -34.02 -3.71
C LEU A 9 -8.10 -33.54 -2.66
N LEU A 10 -9.12 -34.35 -2.35
CA LEU A 10 -10.11 -34.06 -1.31
C LEU A 10 -9.49 -34.15 0.10
N GLY A 11 -8.56 -35.07 0.33
CA GLY A 11 -7.83 -35.21 1.60
C GLY A 11 -6.88 -34.05 1.90
N CYS A 12 -6.28 -33.44 0.87
CA CYS A 12 -5.35 -32.32 1.02
C CYS A 12 -6.09 -30.98 1.34
N LEU A 13 -7.37 -30.84 0.98
CA LEU A 13 -8.16 -29.64 1.30
C LEU A 13 -8.62 -29.58 2.77
N MET A 14 -8.70 -30.72 3.45
CA MET A 14 -9.20 -30.79 4.85
C MET A 14 -8.10 -30.54 5.91
N THR A 15 -6.83 -30.50 5.54
CA THR A 15 -5.74 -30.32 6.51
C THR A 15 -5.32 -28.87 6.73
N PHE A 16 -5.96 -27.89 6.06
CA PHE A 16 -5.52 -26.48 6.10
C PHE A 16 -6.32 -25.59 7.07
N SER A 17 -7.12 -26.17 7.97
CA SER A 17 -7.84 -25.41 9.01
C SER A 17 -7.05 -25.35 10.32
N GLY A 18 -5.77 -25.00 10.23
CA GLY A 18 -5.01 -24.56 11.40
C GLY A 18 -5.38 -23.12 11.72
N VAL A 19 -6.36 -22.90 12.61
CA VAL A 19 -6.57 -21.62 13.26
C VAL A 19 -5.34 -21.37 14.12
N ALA A 20 -4.41 -20.54 13.65
CA ALA A 20 -3.33 -20.01 14.48
C ALA A 20 -3.98 -19.10 15.52
N LEU A 21 -4.26 -19.62 16.71
CA LEU A 21 -4.55 -18.84 17.88
C LEU A 21 -3.29 -18.02 18.18
N SER A 22 -3.32 -16.75 17.83
CA SER A 22 -2.32 -15.78 18.26
C SER A 22 -2.51 -15.61 19.77
N GLU A 23 -1.63 -16.22 20.57
CA GLU A 23 -1.53 -15.93 22.01
C GLU A 23 -0.98 -14.50 22.16
N HIS A 24 -1.88 -13.53 22.20
CA HIS A 24 -1.55 -12.22 22.74
C HIS A 24 -1.52 -12.31 24.28
N PRO A 25 -0.56 -11.67 24.97
CA PRO A 25 -0.63 -11.55 26.41
C PRO A 25 -1.98 -10.92 26.77
N GLU A 26 -2.72 -11.61 27.63
CA GLU A 26 -4.07 -11.22 28.03
C GLU A 26 -4.00 -9.92 28.85
N PHE A 27 -4.26 -8.78 28.21
CA PHE A 27 -4.42 -7.51 28.91
C PHE A 27 -5.83 -7.42 29.48
N PRO A 28 -6.00 -7.07 30.76
CA PRO A 28 -7.33 -6.95 31.40
C PRO A 28 -8.00 -5.65 30.94
N PHE A 29 -8.72 -5.69 29.82
CA PHE A 29 -9.48 -4.54 29.32
C PHE A 29 -10.78 -4.35 30.13
N ALA A 30 -11.14 -3.09 30.39
CA ALA A 30 -12.38 -2.74 31.08
C ALA A 30 -13.62 -2.95 30.19
N ASN A 31 -13.48 -2.84 28.88
CA ASN A 31 -14.54 -3.03 27.90
C ASN A 31 -13.98 -3.37 26.52
N SER A 32 -14.84 -3.92 25.65
CA SER A 32 -14.50 -4.30 24.28
C SER A 32 -14.07 -3.11 23.38
N THR A 33 -14.53 -1.91 23.67
CA THR A 33 -14.12 -0.70 22.94
C THR A 33 -12.66 -0.39 23.21
N GLN A 34 -12.19 -0.54 24.43
CA GLN A 34 -10.80 -0.31 24.82
C GLN A 34 -9.88 -1.37 24.20
N GLU A 35 -10.32 -2.63 24.20
CA GLU A 35 -9.63 -3.73 23.53
C GLU A 35 -9.49 -3.45 22.03
N HIS A 36 -10.56 -3.07 21.35
CA HIS A 36 -10.53 -2.74 19.92
C HIS A 36 -9.55 -1.60 19.62
N ARG A 37 -9.59 -0.52 20.41
CA ARG A 37 -8.63 0.59 20.27
C ARG A 37 -7.18 0.13 20.45
N PHE A 38 -6.93 -0.72 21.44
CA PHE A 38 -5.59 -1.29 21.66
C PHE A 38 -5.11 -2.11 20.47
N LEU A 39 -5.96 -2.97 19.91
CA LEU A 39 -5.64 -3.78 18.75
C LEU A 39 -5.35 -2.92 17.52
N GLU A 40 -6.12 -1.88 17.28
CA GLU A 40 -5.89 -0.97 16.15
C GLU A 40 -4.57 -0.19 16.32
N LEU A 41 -4.31 0.37 17.51
CA LEU A 41 -3.05 1.08 17.80
C LEU A 41 -1.82 0.17 17.63
N THR A 42 -1.89 -1.07 18.15
CA THR A 42 -0.76 -1.99 18.05
C THR A 42 -0.50 -2.48 16.63
N LYS A 43 -1.51 -2.51 15.76
CA LYS A 43 -1.35 -2.76 14.33
C LYS A 43 -0.74 -1.56 13.58
N GLU A 44 -1.08 -0.35 13.98
CA GLU A 44 -0.57 0.89 13.36
C GLU A 44 0.87 1.21 13.77
N LEU A 45 1.31 0.70 14.92
CA LEU A 45 2.63 0.93 15.45
C LEU A 45 3.60 -0.18 15.04
N ARG A 46 4.85 0.22 14.71
CA ARG A 46 5.91 -0.67 14.26
C ARG A 46 6.83 -1.09 15.40
N CYS A 47 7.24 -2.35 15.40
CA CYS A 47 8.31 -2.81 16.26
C CYS A 47 9.67 -2.31 15.74
N LEU A 48 10.44 -1.63 16.58
CA LEU A 48 11.68 -0.95 16.19
C LEU A 48 12.87 -1.90 15.95
N VAL A 49 12.84 -3.09 16.53
CA VAL A 49 13.90 -4.11 16.43
C VAL A 49 13.53 -5.28 15.54
N CYS A 50 12.34 -5.26 14.94
CA CYS A 50 11.85 -6.33 14.10
C CYS A 50 11.91 -5.95 12.61
N GLN A 51 11.99 -6.94 11.73
CA GLN A 51 11.99 -6.71 10.29
C GLN A 51 10.60 -6.25 9.82
N ASN A 52 10.27 -4.98 10.07
CA ASN A 52 9.06 -4.33 9.56
C ASN A 52 7.72 -4.91 10.09
N GLN A 53 7.72 -5.58 11.24
CA GLN A 53 6.51 -6.11 11.86
C GLN A 53 5.78 -5.04 12.67
N SER A 54 4.44 -5.19 12.79
CA SER A 54 3.65 -4.39 13.72
C SER A 54 3.92 -4.78 15.18
N LEU A 55 3.53 -3.94 16.13
CA LEU A 55 3.58 -4.31 17.54
C LEU A 55 2.63 -5.48 17.84
N ALA A 56 1.52 -5.59 17.10
CA ALA A 56 0.58 -6.70 17.25
C ALA A 56 1.20 -8.05 16.87
N ASP A 57 2.01 -8.10 15.82
CA ASP A 57 2.53 -9.34 15.24
C ASP A 57 3.91 -9.74 15.80
N SER A 58 4.60 -8.82 16.45
CA SER A 58 5.96 -9.03 16.92
C SER A 58 5.99 -9.76 18.27
N LYS A 59 6.85 -10.80 18.36
CA LYS A 59 7.15 -11.54 19.59
C LYS A 59 8.44 -11.05 20.30
N ALA A 60 9.02 -9.94 19.85
CA ALA A 60 10.22 -9.38 20.48
C ALA A 60 9.89 -8.77 21.84
N GLY A 61 10.80 -8.88 22.81
CA GLY A 61 10.62 -8.34 24.15
C GLY A 61 10.32 -6.84 24.16
N LEU A 62 10.97 -6.05 23.29
CA LEU A 62 10.67 -4.63 23.13
C LEU A 62 9.24 -4.37 22.64
N ALA A 63 8.69 -5.24 21.79
CA ALA A 63 7.30 -5.12 21.36
C ALA A 63 6.32 -5.36 22.50
N ASP A 64 6.66 -6.31 23.40
CA ASP A 64 5.86 -6.54 24.63
C ASP A 64 5.89 -5.30 25.54
N ASP A 65 7.04 -4.70 25.72
CA ASP A 65 7.16 -3.51 26.56
C ASP A 65 6.40 -2.31 25.98
N LEU A 66 6.46 -2.14 24.66
CA LEU A 66 5.70 -1.10 23.97
C LEU A 66 4.19 -1.36 24.05
N ARG A 67 3.73 -2.62 23.93
CA ARG A 67 2.31 -2.97 24.13
C ARG A 67 1.83 -2.65 25.55
N LYS A 68 2.63 -2.96 26.57
CA LYS A 68 2.33 -2.60 27.98
C LYS A 68 2.22 -1.08 28.14
N GLU A 69 3.09 -0.31 27.47
CA GLU A 69 3.06 1.14 27.53
C GLU A 69 1.81 1.72 26.85
N VAL A 70 1.45 1.20 25.66
CA VAL A 70 0.18 1.56 24.99
C VAL A 70 -1.01 1.24 25.88
N PHE A 71 -1.05 0.06 26.49
CA PHE A 71 -2.11 -0.34 27.40
C PHE A 71 -2.20 0.59 28.61
N ARG A 72 -1.06 0.93 29.23
CA ARG A 72 -0.99 1.86 30.36
C ARG A 72 -1.58 3.22 30.03
N LEU A 73 -1.21 3.78 28.86
CA LEU A 73 -1.73 5.08 28.41
C LEU A 73 -3.22 5.04 28.09
N LEU A 74 -3.71 3.92 27.51
CA LEU A 74 -5.14 3.70 27.29
C LEU A 74 -5.92 3.65 28.59
N GLN A 75 -5.40 2.98 29.62
CA GLN A 75 -6.01 2.94 30.95
C GLN A 75 -6.09 4.33 31.62
N GLN A 76 -5.14 5.21 31.30
CA GLN A 76 -5.15 6.61 31.75
C GLN A 76 -6.13 7.50 30.97
N GLY A 77 -6.85 6.93 29.99
CA GLY A 77 -7.81 7.67 29.18
C GLY A 77 -7.19 8.55 28.08
N ALA A 78 -5.91 8.32 27.74
CA ALA A 78 -5.25 9.05 26.67
C ALA A 78 -5.95 8.82 25.31
N SER A 79 -5.95 9.85 24.46
CA SER A 79 -6.43 9.71 23.08
C SER A 79 -5.41 8.93 22.25
N ASP A 80 -5.88 8.29 21.16
CA ASP A 80 -5.03 7.52 20.25
C ASP A 80 -3.88 8.37 19.70
N GLN A 81 -4.18 9.61 19.31
CA GLN A 81 -3.18 10.57 18.84
C GLN A 81 -2.12 10.87 19.91
N THR A 82 -2.54 11.08 21.17
CA THR A 82 -1.63 11.33 22.29
C THR A 82 -0.68 10.16 22.52
N ILE A 83 -1.20 8.93 22.44
CA ILE A 83 -0.40 7.71 22.60
C ILE A 83 0.65 7.60 21.49
N VAL A 84 0.24 7.80 20.24
CA VAL A 84 1.15 7.74 19.09
C VAL A 84 2.21 8.85 19.18
N ASP A 85 1.82 10.07 19.52
CA ASP A 85 2.76 11.21 19.64
C ASP A 85 3.75 10.99 20.79
N PHE A 86 3.34 10.43 21.91
CA PHE A 86 4.22 10.04 23.00
C PHE A 86 5.30 9.04 22.53
N LEU A 87 4.87 8.00 21.80
CA LEU A 87 5.80 7.00 21.28
C LEU A 87 6.74 7.58 20.22
N VAL A 88 6.24 8.48 19.36
CA VAL A 88 7.06 9.18 18.36
C VAL A 88 8.11 10.07 19.02
N GLN A 89 7.75 10.80 20.08
CA GLN A 89 8.71 11.66 20.81
C GLN A 89 9.83 10.84 21.46
N ARG A 90 9.52 9.63 21.94
CA ARG A 90 10.48 8.81 22.67
C ARG A 90 11.33 7.92 21.75
N TYR A 91 10.73 7.41 20.67
CA TYR A 91 11.35 6.40 19.79
C TYR A 91 11.53 6.86 18.35
N GLY A 92 11.08 8.07 18.02
CA GLY A 92 11.20 8.65 16.67
C GLY A 92 10.05 8.29 15.73
N GLU A 93 10.01 8.93 14.57
CA GLU A 93 8.96 8.77 13.56
C GLU A 93 8.88 7.33 13.01
N PHE A 94 9.94 6.55 13.16
CA PHE A 94 10.00 5.16 12.67
C PHE A 94 9.01 4.22 13.36
N VAL A 95 8.51 4.59 14.55
CA VAL A 95 7.48 3.82 15.27
C VAL A 95 6.15 3.82 14.54
N ARG A 96 5.90 4.77 13.63
CA ARG A 96 4.70 4.82 12.79
C ARG A 96 4.84 3.90 11.57
N TYR A 97 3.83 3.10 11.34
CA TYR A 97 3.78 2.27 10.13
C TYR A 97 3.44 3.09 8.87
N LYS A 98 2.53 4.06 9.01
CA LYS A 98 2.10 4.92 7.91
C LYS A 98 2.72 6.31 8.03
N PRO A 99 3.44 6.81 6.99
CA PRO A 99 3.96 8.17 6.97
C PRO A 99 2.81 9.17 7.04
N GLN A 100 2.96 10.19 7.87
CA GLN A 100 2.01 11.30 7.90
C GLN A 100 2.18 12.21 6.67
N ILE A 101 1.06 12.82 6.25
CA ILE A 101 1.08 13.89 5.25
C ILE A 101 1.60 15.16 5.93
N LYS A 102 2.91 15.39 5.81
CA LYS A 102 3.61 16.58 6.29
C LYS A 102 4.21 17.32 5.10
N PRO A 103 4.55 18.62 5.22
CA PRO A 103 5.22 19.35 4.13
C PRO A 103 6.44 18.62 3.56
N ALA A 104 7.22 17.97 4.43
CA ALA A 104 8.38 17.16 4.05
C ALA A 104 8.03 15.91 3.22
N THR A 105 6.79 15.41 3.28
CA THR A 105 6.34 14.20 2.57
C THR A 105 5.41 14.51 1.40
N TYR A 106 5.13 15.78 1.08
CA TYR A 106 4.24 16.15 -0.04
C TYR A 106 4.73 15.60 -1.37
N ALA A 107 6.03 15.60 -1.61
CA ALA A 107 6.61 15.03 -2.83
C ALA A 107 6.30 13.54 -2.99
N LEU A 108 6.24 12.79 -1.88
CA LEU A 108 5.91 11.37 -1.88
C LEU A 108 4.44 11.11 -2.25
N TRP A 109 3.53 11.94 -1.73
CA TRP A 109 2.09 11.75 -1.92
C TRP A 109 1.57 12.32 -3.24
N TYR A 110 2.04 13.51 -3.62
CA TYR A 110 1.56 14.22 -4.81
C TYR A 110 2.46 14.05 -6.02
N GLY A 111 3.72 13.62 -5.83
CA GLY A 111 4.69 13.43 -6.90
C GLY A 111 4.21 12.52 -8.02
N PRO A 112 3.74 11.30 -7.74
CA PRO A 112 3.26 10.39 -8.78
C PRO A 112 2.09 10.95 -9.59
N ALA A 113 1.14 11.61 -8.94
CA ALA A 113 0.00 12.25 -9.61
C ALA A 113 0.43 13.41 -10.52
N ALA A 114 1.35 14.25 -10.03
CA ALA A 114 1.91 15.35 -10.81
C ALA A 114 2.67 14.85 -12.05
N LEU A 115 3.48 13.79 -11.91
CA LEU A 115 4.19 13.16 -13.03
C LEU A 115 3.22 12.61 -14.09
N LEU A 116 2.16 11.95 -13.67
CA LEU A 116 1.13 11.43 -14.58
C LEU A 116 0.43 12.55 -15.34
N LEU A 117 0.07 13.65 -14.67
CA LEU A 117 -0.56 14.80 -15.30
C LEU A 117 0.36 15.49 -16.30
N LEU A 118 1.65 15.69 -15.94
CA LEU A 118 2.64 16.26 -16.84
C LEU A 118 2.90 15.35 -18.05
N GLY A 119 3.00 14.05 -17.86
CA GLY A 119 3.15 13.07 -18.93
C GLY A 119 1.95 13.05 -19.88
N ALA A 120 0.73 13.06 -19.34
CA ALA A 120 -0.50 13.11 -20.13
C ALA A 120 -0.60 14.41 -20.92
N LEU A 121 -0.24 15.56 -20.32
CA LEU A 121 -0.22 16.85 -20.99
C LEU A 121 0.81 16.88 -22.12
N ALA A 122 2.02 16.40 -21.86
CA ALA A 122 3.08 16.31 -22.89
C ALA A 122 2.64 15.42 -24.05
N LEU A 123 2.06 14.26 -23.78
CA LEU A 123 1.54 13.35 -24.80
C LEU A 123 0.41 14.02 -25.61
N PHE A 124 -0.51 14.69 -24.94
CA PHE A 124 -1.59 15.42 -25.61
C PHE A 124 -1.07 16.51 -26.55
N ILE A 125 -0.06 17.28 -26.10
CA ILE A 125 0.59 18.30 -26.94
C ILE A 125 1.27 17.67 -28.15
N LEU A 126 1.99 16.55 -27.97
CA LEU A 126 2.67 15.83 -29.05
C LEU A 126 1.69 15.30 -30.09
N ILE A 127 0.58 14.69 -29.64
CA ILE A 127 -0.47 14.19 -30.55
C ILE A 127 -1.08 15.35 -31.34
N ARG A 128 -1.43 16.46 -30.68
CA ARG A 128 -1.97 17.64 -31.35
C ARG A 128 -0.99 18.25 -32.36
N ARG A 129 0.29 18.30 -32.05
CA ARG A 129 1.33 18.79 -32.98
C ARG A 129 1.45 17.87 -34.19
N ARG A 130 1.48 16.56 -33.98
CA ARG A 130 1.53 15.57 -35.09
C ARG A 130 0.29 15.59 -35.96
N ALA A 131 -0.90 15.72 -35.38
CA ALA A 131 -2.15 15.83 -36.13
C ALA A 131 -2.16 17.08 -37.04
N LYS A 132 -1.63 18.23 -36.59
CA LYS A 132 -1.49 19.43 -37.41
C LYS A 132 -0.49 19.26 -38.56
N THR A 133 0.59 18.48 -38.35
CA THR A 133 1.61 18.22 -39.38
C THR A 133 1.12 17.21 -40.41
N ALA A 134 0.30 16.22 -40.00
CA ALA A 134 -0.25 15.22 -40.93
C ALA A 134 -1.26 15.80 -41.93
N VAL A 135 -1.91 16.94 -41.59
CA VAL A 135 -2.87 17.62 -42.50
C VAL A 135 -2.13 18.41 -43.63
N ILE A 136 -0.81 18.62 -43.51
CA ILE A 136 -0.01 19.40 -44.47
C ILE A 136 0.99 18.45 -45.21
N ALA A 137 0.77 17.13 -45.23
CA ALA A 137 1.49 16.29 -46.14
C ALA A 137 0.89 16.51 -47.53
N PRO A 138 1.55 17.30 -48.43
CA PRO A 138 1.08 17.39 -49.84
C PRO A 138 1.21 15.99 -50.41
N CYS A 139 0.20 15.61 -51.18
CA CYS A 139 0.26 14.45 -52.06
C CYS A 139 1.61 14.50 -52.80
N GLY A 140 2.59 13.74 -52.28
CA GLY A 140 3.96 13.80 -52.79
C GLY A 140 4.03 13.29 -54.24
N PRO A 141 5.13 13.51 -54.94
CA PRO A 141 5.32 13.12 -56.35
C PRO A 141 5.08 11.61 -56.61
N GLN A 142 5.07 10.81 -55.56
CA GLN A 142 4.73 9.39 -55.63
C GLN A 142 3.23 9.12 -55.89
N ALA A 143 2.34 9.91 -55.39
CA ALA A 143 0.89 9.74 -55.66
C ALA A 143 0.56 10.11 -57.10
N GLU A 144 1.25 11.08 -57.65
CA GLU A 144 1.14 11.45 -59.06
C GLU A 144 1.73 10.34 -59.98
N GLN A 145 2.84 9.70 -59.57
CA GLN A 145 3.39 8.55 -60.27
C GLN A 145 2.47 7.35 -60.27
N VAL A 146 1.87 7.01 -59.12
CA VAL A 146 0.88 5.91 -59.02
C VAL A 146 -0.34 6.20 -59.89
N ARG A 147 -0.83 7.44 -59.91
CA ARG A 147 -1.95 7.83 -60.77
C ARG A 147 -1.66 7.68 -62.24
N ARG A 148 -0.47 8.05 -62.69
CA ARG A 148 -0.01 7.89 -64.10
C ARG A 148 0.12 6.41 -64.50
N LEU A 149 0.49 5.55 -63.57
CA LEU A 149 0.56 4.10 -63.83
C LEU A 149 -0.81 3.43 -63.94
N LEU A 150 -1.80 3.96 -63.23
CA LEU A 150 -3.18 3.46 -63.30
C LEU A 150 -3.95 3.97 -64.52
N ASP A 151 -3.55 5.11 -65.11
CA ASP A 151 -4.17 5.64 -66.33
C ASP A 151 -3.59 5.06 -67.63
N GLN A 152 -2.62 4.13 -67.54
CA GLN A 152 -1.96 3.48 -68.70
C GLN A 152 -2.48 2.08 -69.05
N ASP A 153 -3.45 1.55 -68.24
CA ASP A 153 -4.17 0.29 -68.52
C ASP A 153 -5.56 0.59 -69.05
#